data_7144110bf991edd91460bba3388ac7b4
#
_entry.id   7144110bf991edd91460bba3388ac7b4
#
_cell.length_a   1.000
_cell.length_b   1.000
_cell.length_c   1.000
_cell.angle_alpha   90.00
_cell.angle_beta   90.00
_cell.angle_gamma   90.00
#
_symmetry.space_group_name_H-M   'P 1'
#
loop_
_entity.id
_entity.type
_entity.pdbx_description
1 polymer ?
#
loop_
_entity_poly.entity_id
_entity_poly.type
_entity_poly.pdbx_seq_one_letter_code
_entity_poly.pdbx_strand_id
1 'polypeptide(L)'
;QAMWLLWVPLVLAWMLLLVMPVAVRADVVAPGKSVAVASGVTYELIGSYDKARLDKILSSELQNFMSSSTVPHMFDGKFAPARYDVRLYRVTYRSVVPELGNRPTIASGLVAIPENGVRGAQTLPVVSYQHGTVFDKSWVPSNPDSSAETRIMIAAFAAQGYVVIGADYFGRGISDLPDSYLVKRSTQQAAYDMLVAANDVLKAQQVTPGQL
;
A
#
# COMPACT_ATOMS: atom_id res chain seq x y z
N GLN A 1 -66.11 53.36 16.36
CA GLN A 1 -65.32 53.11 15.15
C GLN A 1 -64.09 52.30 15.56
N ALA A 2 -64.10 50.97 15.25
CA ALA A 2 -63.06 50.02 15.59
C ALA A 2 -62.16 49.80 14.39
N MET A 3 -60.88 50.04 14.60
CA MET A 3 -59.85 49.81 13.57
C MET A 3 -59.23 48.44 13.81
N TRP A 4 -59.41 47.50 12.89
CA TRP A 4 -58.87 46.15 12.96
C TRP A 4 -57.46 46.16 12.36
N LEU A 5 -56.45 45.93 13.25
CA LEU A 5 -55.08 45.69 12.84
C LEU A 5 -54.93 44.20 12.46
N LEU A 6 -54.70 43.94 11.18
CA LEU A 6 -54.34 42.63 10.64
C LEU A 6 -52.88 42.31 10.98
N TRP A 7 -52.66 41.28 11.76
CA TRP A 7 -51.36 40.68 11.99
C TRP A 7 -51.07 39.70 10.87
N VAL A 8 -49.99 39.95 10.10
CA VAL A 8 -49.44 39.00 9.14
C VAL A 8 -48.29 38.29 9.84
N PRO A 9 -48.33 36.96 10.05
CA PRO A 9 -47.16 36.24 10.54
C PRO A 9 -46.14 36.03 9.41
N LEU A 10 -44.99 36.62 9.57
CA LEU A 10 -43.79 36.34 8.73
C LEU A 10 -43.31 34.92 9.07
N VAL A 11 -43.62 33.96 8.21
CA VAL A 11 -43.04 32.61 8.25
C VAL A 11 -41.63 32.68 7.60
N LEU A 12 -40.62 32.81 8.45
CA LEU A 12 -39.22 32.63 8.05
C LEU A 12 -39.00 31.11 7.80
N ALA A 13 -39.06 30.70 6.52
CA ALA A 13 -38.61 29.37 6.11
C ALA A 13 -37.09 29.30 6.22
N TRP A 14 -36.60 28.68 7.27
CA TRP A 14 -35.20 28.27 7.36
C TRP A 14 -34.99 27.11 6.40
N MET A 15 -34.39 27.42 5.21
CA MET A 15 -33.90 26.43 4.29
C MET A 15 -32.59 25.86 4.89
N LEU A 16 -32.72 24.78 5.66
CA LEU A 16 -31.58 23.95 6.06
C LEU A 16 -31.05 23.30 4.78
N LEU A 17 -30.01 23.90 4.19
CA LEU A 17 -29.14 23.22 3.22
C LEU A 17 -28.45 22.08 3.96
N LEU A 18 -29.02 20.88 3.88
CA LEU A 18 -28.35 19.63 4.20
C LEU A 18 -27.22 19.46 3.17
N VAL A 19 -26.03 19.94 3.52
CA VAL A 19 -24.80 19.55 2.83
C VAL A 19 -24.60 18.07 3.17
N MET A 20 -25.16 17.20 2.36
CA MET A 20 -24.81 15.78 2.41
C MET A 20 -23.33 15.68 2.10
N PRO A 21 -22.52 15.04 2.98
CA PRO A 21 -21.15 14.74 2.59
C PRO A 21 -21.21 13.86 1.35
N VAL A 22 -20.71 14.38 0.23
CA VAL A 22 -20.47 13.56 -0.97
C VAL A 22 -19.48 12.51 -0.52
N ALA A 23 -19.96 11.29 -0.34
CA ALA A 23 -19.09 10.15 -0.11
C ALA A 23 -18.20 10.04 -1.36
N VAL A 24 -16.98 10.52 -1.25
CA VAL A 24 -15.96 10.31 -2.26
C VAL A 24 -15.77 8.80 -2.34
N ARG A 25 -16.37 8.19 -3.35
CA ARG A 25 -16.12 6.79 -3.67
C ARG A 25 -14.62 6.70 -3.97
N ALA A 26 -13.91 5.84 -3.27
CA ALA A 26 -12.62 5.39 -3.77
C ALA A 26 -12.89 4.80 -5.16
N ASP A 27 -12.46 5.51 -6.20
CA ASP A 27 -12.60 4.99 -7.56
C ASP A 27 -11.83 3.68 -7.62
N VAL A 28 -12.53 2.61 -7.98
CA VAL A 28 -11.89 1.32 -8.24
C VAL A 28 -11.00 1.54 -9.46
N VAL A 29 -9.71 1.72 -9.21
CA VAL A 29 -8.73 1.91 -10.27
C VAL A 29 -8.70 0.64 -11.11
N ALA A 30 -8.94 0.77 -12.41
CA ALA A 30 -8.82 -0.37 -13.31
C ALA A 30 -7.38 -0.87 -13.34
N PRO A 31 -7.15 -2.21 -13.38
CA PRO A 31 -5.82 -2.78 -13.49
C PRO A 31 -5.03 -2.16 -14.65
N GLY A 32 -3.75 -1.86 -14.43
CA GLY A 32 -2.85 -1.28 -15.44
C GLY A 32 -3.00 0.24 -15.65
N LYS A 33 -3.90 0.93 -14.93
CA LYS A 33 -4.02 2.39 -14.99
C LYS A 33 -3.23 3.04 -13.86
N SER A 34 -2.26 3.88 -14.23
CA SER A 34 -1.51 4.70 -13.26
C SER A 34 -2.32 5.92 -12.84
N VAL A 35 -2.39 6.20 -11.55
CA VAL A 35 -3.11 7.31 -10.94
C VAL A 35 -2.14 8.16 -10.12
N ALA A 36 -2.11 9.48 -10.38
CA ALA A 36 -1.35 10.43 -9.56
C ALA A 36 -2.15 10.77 -8.29
N VAL A 37 -1.49 10.74 -7.13
CA VAL A 37 -2.09 11.07 -5.81
C VAL A 37 -1.41 12.23 -5.11
N ALA A 38 -0.13 12.48 -5.43
CA ALA A 38 0.64 13.61 -4.94
C ALA A 38 1.69 14.02 -5.98
N SER A 39 2.37 15.14 -5.75
CA SER A 39 3.47 15.59 -6.62
C SER A 39 4.60 14.56 -6.65
N GLY A 40 4.72 13.84 -7.77
CA GLY A 40 5.74 12.82 -7.97
C GLY A 40 5.42 11.47 -7.33
N VAL A 41 4.16 11.22 -6.95
CA VAL A 41 3.68 9.92 -6.48
C VAL A 41 2.54 9.45 -7.37
N THR A 42 2.71 8.29 -7.96
CA THR A 42 1.68 7.58 -8.72
C THR A 42 1.53 6.15 -8.21
N TYR A 43 0.35 5.57 -8.38
CA TYR A 43 0.13 4.15 -8.11
C TYR A 43 -0.67 3.48 -9.21
N GLU A 44 -0.54 2.17 -9.30
CA GLU A 44 -1.21 1.32 -10.27
C GLU A 44 -1.68 0.04 -9.56
N LEU A 45 -2.93 -0.35 -9.76
CA LEU A 45 -3.40 -1.67 -9.33
C LEU A 45 -2.80 -2.74 -10.25
N ILE A 46 -1.88 -3.54 -9.72
CA ILE A 46 -1.18 -4.60 -10.48
C ILE A 46 -1.85 -5.97 -10.35
N GLY A 47 -2.82 -6.11 -9.46
CA GLY A 47 -3.59 -7.34 -9.28
C GLY A 47 -4.13 -7.52 -7.88
N SER A 48 -4.67 -8.72 -7.65
CA SER A 48 -5.12 -9.16 -6.32
C SER A 48 -4.76 -10.62 -6.10
N TYR A 49 -4.53 -11.00 -4.85
CA TYR A 49 -4.40 -12.38 -4.41
C TYR A 49 -5.63 -12.75 -3.59
N ASP A 50 -6.34 -13.78 -4.02
CA ASP A 50 -7.43 -14.35 -3.26
C ASP A 50 -6.92 -15.24 -2.10
N LYS A 51 -7.80 -15.56 -1.16
CA LYS A 51 -7.46 -16.38 0.02
C LYS A 51 -6.88 -17.74 -0.37
N ALA A 52 -7.40 -18.37 -1.41
CA ALA A 52 -6.93 -19.70 -1.84
C ALA A 52 -5.47 -19.64 -2.35
N ARG A 53 -5.12 -18.60 -3.10
CA ARG A 53 -3.74 -18.33 -3.53
C ARG A 53 -2.83 -18.03 -2.34
N LEU A 54 -3.30 -17.19 -1.40
CA LEU A 54 -2.54 -16.83 -0.20
C LEU A 54 -2.26 -18.03 0.69
N ASP A 55 -3.24 -18.92 0.90
CA ASP A 55 -3.06 -20.17 1.64
C ASP A 55 -2.08 -21.11 0.93
N LYS A 56 -2.11 -21.19 -0.40
CA LYS A 56 -1.15 -21.97 -1.17
C LYS A 56 0.28 -21.43 -1.03
N ILE A 57 0.47 -20.12 -1.01
CA ILE A 57 1.78 -19.49 -0.80
C ILE A 57 2.35 -19.92 0.56
N LEU A 58 1.56 -19.86 1.64
CA LEU A 58 2.00 -20.23 2.99
C LEU A 58 2.22 -21.73 3.15
N SER A 59 1.45 -22.58 2.48
CA SER A 59 1.54 -24.03 2.63
C SER A 59 2.63 -24.66 1.77
N SER A 60 2.97 -24.11 0.62
CA SER A 60 3.90 -24.72 -0.33
C SER A 60 5.11 -23.85 -0.67
N GLU A 61 4.90 -22.56 -0.98
CA GLU A 61 6.01 -21.71 -1.42
C GLU A 61 6.92 -21.33 -0.25
N LEU A 62 6.37 -21.10 0.93
CA LEU A 62 7.15 -20.84 2.14
C LEU A 62 8.10 -22.00 2.45
N GLN A 63 7.64 -23.24 2.35
CA GLN A 63 8.48 -24.43 2.61
C GLN A 63 9.62 -24.52 1.61
N ASN A 64 9.36 -24.27 0.33
CA ASN A 64 10.40 -24.23 -0.70
C ASN A 64 11.42 -23.10 -0.45
N PHE A 65 10.95 -21.92 -0.08
CA PHE A 65 11.80 -20.77 0.26
C PHE A 65 12.69 -21.08 1.47
N MET A 66 12.12 -21.64 2.53
CA MET A 66 12.88 -22.03 3.73
C MET A 66 13.88 -23.16 3.47
N SER A 67 13.54 -24.13 2.63
CA SER A 67 14.44 -25.24 2.28
C SER A 67 15.63 -24.78 1.46
N SER A 68 15.49 -23.71 0.67
CA SER A 68 16.55 -23.11 -0.12
C SER A 68 17.42 -22.11 0.67
N SER A 69 16.97 -21.70 1.85
CA SER A 69 17.70 -20.73 2.68
C SER A 69 18.74 -21.45 3.57
N THR A 70 19.86 -20.77 3.84
CA THR A 70 20.89 -21.25 4.78
C THR A 70 20.47 -21.16 6.26
N VAL A 71 19.26 -20.69 6.54
CA VAL A 71 18.69 -20.55 7.88
C VAL A 71 17.70 -21.69 8.12
N PRO A 72 18.13 -22.85 8.65
CA PRO A 72 17.22 -23.96 8.90
C PRO A 72 16.32 -23.66 10.13
N HIS A 73 15.05 -23.97 10.00
CA HIS A 73 14.09 -24.19 11.10
C HIS A 73 13.70 -23.00 11.99
N MET A 74 13.78 -21.76 11.52
CA MET A 74 13.27 -20.63 12.31
C MET A 74 11.74 -20.56 12.41
N PHE A 75 11.00 -21.30 11.59
CA PHE A 75 9.53 -21.29 11.58
C PHE A 75 8.94 -22.70 11.45
N ASP A 76 8.85 -23.40 12.55
CA ASP A 76 7.96 -24.59 12.65
C ASP A 76 6.47 -24.16 12.80
N GLY A 77 6.19 -22.87 12.62
CA GLY A 77 4.88 -22.29 12.82
C GLY A 77 3.91 -22.62 11.68
N LYS A 78 2.74 -23.14 12.03
CA LYS A 78 1.60 -23.16 11.11
C LYS A 78 1.05 -21.75 11.04
N PHE A 79 1.07 -21.14 9.86
CA PHE A 79 0.37 -19.88 9.62
C PHE A 79 -1.15 -20.10 9.68
N ALA A 80 -1.85 -19.11 10.23
CA ALA A 80 -3.31 -19.12 10.16
C ALA A 80 -3.77 -18.98 8.69
N PRO A 81 -4.89 -19.62 8.32
CA PRO A 81 -5.47 -19.44 7.00
C PRO A 81 -5.71 -17.97 6.66
N ALA A 82 -5.64 -17.61 5.40
CA ALA A 82 -5.89 -16.26 4.92
C ALA A 82 -7.31 -15.81 5.28
N ARG A 83 -7.42 -14.67 5.94
CA ARG A 83 -8.69 -14.07 6.36
C ARG A 83 -9.28 -13.19 5.27
N TYR A 84 -8.42 -12.53 4.49
CA TYR A 84 -8.79 -11.51 3.52
C TYR A 84 -8.10 -11.77 2.19
N ASP A 85 -8.78 -11.43 1.09
CA ASP A 85 -8.15 -11.19 -0.19
C ASP A 85 -7.28 -9.92 -0.08
N VAL A 86 -6.31 -9.75 -0.98
CA VAL A 86 -5.35 -8.64 -0.89
C VAL A 86 -5.22 -7.96 -2.25
N ARG A 87 -5.41 -6.64 -2.30
CA ARG A 87 -5.11 -5.82 -3.47
C ARG A 87 -3.66 -5.35 -3.45
N LEU A 88 -3.03 -5.37 -4.63
CA LEU A 88 -1.62 -5.09 -4.81
C LEU A 88 -1.45 -3.84 -5.66
N TYR A 89 -0.77 -2.84 -5.12
CA TYR A 89 -0.50 -1.58 -5.80
C TYR A 89 1.00 -1.39 -5.95
N ARG A 90 1.47 -1.24 -7.21
CA ARG A 90 2.78 -0.70 -7.49
C ARG A 90 2.74 0.79 -7.27
N VAL A 91 3.69 1.31 -6.51
CA VAL A 91 3.87 2.73 -6.26
C VAL A 91 5.13 3.20 -6.93
N THR A 92 5.06 4.31 -7.67
CA THR A 92 6.21 5.00 -8.24
C THR A 92 6.33 6.35 -7.56
N TYR A 93 7.53 6.70 -7.09
CA TYR A 93 7.74 7.92 -6.32
C TYR A 93 9.08 8.57 -6.61
N ARG A 94 9.16 9.88 -6.36
CA ARG A 94 10.42 10.65 -6.41
C ARG A 94 11.20 10.42 -5.13
N SER A 95 12.52 10.30 -5.29
CA SER A 95 13.46 10.16 -4.19
C SER A 95 14.77 10.85 -4.54
N VAL A 96 15.76 10.77 -3.65
CA VAL A 96 17.11 11.28 -3.85
C VAL A 96 18.14 10.26 -3.43
N VAL A 97 19.31 10.29 -4.06
CA VAL A 97 20.44 9.39 -3.73
C VAL A 97 21.44 10.16 -2.86
N PRO A 98 21.49 9.90 -1.54
CA PRO A 98 22.32 10.66 -0.61
C PRO A 98 23.81 10.64 -0.95
N GLU A 99 24.35 9.49 -1.38
CA GLU A 99 25.75 9.31 -1.73
C GLU A 99 26.17 10.06 -2.99
N LEU A 100 25.19 10.48 -3.81
CA LEU A 100 25.41 11.26 -5.03
C LEU A 100 24.98 12.73 -4.85
N GLY A 101 25.17 13.29 -3.65
CA GLY A 101 24.81 14.67 -3.35
C GLY A 101 23.30 14.95 -3.43
N ASN A 102 22.47 14.01 -3.03
CA ASN A 102 21.01 14.06 -3.13
C ASN A 102 20.51 14.15 -4.58
N ARG A 103 21.18 13.50 -5.49
CA ARG A 103 20.76 13.42 -6.90
C ARG A 103 19.33 12.90 -7.00
N PRO A 104 18.40 13.62 -7.64
CA PRO A 104 17.03 13.17 -7.84
C PRO A 104 16.95 11.86 -8.60
N THR A 105 16.02 11.00 -8.21
CA THR A 105 15.75 9.72 -8.86
C THR A 105 14.27 9.36 -8.78
N ILE A 106 13.88 8.33 -9.54
CA ILE A 106 12.57 7.70 -9.46
C ILE A 106 12.78 6.29 -8.88
N ALA A 107 11.93 5.91 -7.96
CA ALA A 107 11.93 4.60 -7.32
C ALA A 107 10.53 3.98 -7.33
N SER A 108 10.46 2.70 -7.02
CA SER A 108 9.21 1.97 -6.92
C SER A 108 9.13 1.12 -5.65
N GLY A 109 7.93 0.64 -5.38
CA GLY A 109 7.64 -0.26 -4.28
C GLY A 109 6.22 -0.80 -4.35
N LEU A 110 5.85 -1.55 -3.32
CA LEU A 110 4.56 -2.20 -3.15
C LEU A 110 3.78 -1.60 -1.99
N VAL A 111 2.48 -1.40 -2.19
CA VAL A 111 1.48 -1.30 -1.11
C VAL A 111 0.47 -2.43 -1.31
N ALA A 112 0.41 -3.36 -0.36
CA ALA A 112 -0.58 -4.43 -0.35
C ALA A 112 -1.64 -4.15 0.72
N ILE A 113 -2.91 -4.10 0.32
CA ILE A 113 -4.03 -3.70 1.18
C ILE A 113 -5.02 -4.86 1.29
N PRO A 114 -5.35 -5.33 2.52
CA PRO A 114 -6.36 -6.35 2.73
C PRO A 114 -7.76 -5.86 2.35
N GLU A 115 -8.56 -6.74 1.73
CA GLU A 115 -9.96 -6.50 1.40
C GLU A 115 -10.86 -7.08 2.50
N ASN A 116 -11.01 -6.35 3.59
CA ASN A 116 -11.77 -6.80 4.77
C ASN A 116 -13.30 -6.58 4.66
N GLY A 117 -13.79 -6.15 3.48
CA GLY A 117 -15.21 -5.88 3.24
C GLY A 117 -15.75 -4.60 3.86
N VAL A 118 -14.95 -3.85 4.61
CA VAL A 118 -15.36 -2.56 5.19
C VAL A 118 -15.44 -1.53 4.06
N ARG A 119 -16.59 -0.85 3.99
CA ARG A 119 -16.80 0.26 3.06
C ARG A 119 -16.49 1.58 3.76
N GLY A 120 -15.71 2.45 3.10
CA GLY A 120 -15.33 3.77 3.62
C GLY A 120 -14.01 3.75 4.38
N ALA A 121 -13.77 4.83 5.15
CA ALA A 121 -12.52 5.03 5.86
C ALA A 121 -12.29 3.96 6.94
N GLN A 122 -11.10 3.39 6.96
CA GLN A 122 -10.70 2.37 7.94
C GLN A 122 -9.28 2.62 8.43
N THR A 123 -8.99 2.17 9.65
CA THR A 123 -7.65 2.18 10.20
C THR A 123 -7.09 0.75 10.18
N LEU A 124 -5.92 0.55 9.56
CA LEU A 124 -5.28 -0.75 9.47
C LEU A 124 -3.84 -0.68 10.01
N PRO A 125 -3.40 -1.71 10.75
CA PRO A 125 -1.99 -1.80 11.15
C PRO A 125 -1.10 -1.94 9.90
N VAL A 126 0.15 -1.49 10.03
CA VAL A 126 1.11 -1.45 8.92
C VAL A 126 2.32 -2.30 9.23
N VAL A 127 2.83 -3.01 8.24
CA VAL A 127 4.14 -3.67 8.24
C VAL A 127 4.99 -2.99 7.19
N SER A 128 6.12 -2.42 7.61
CA SER A 128 7.18 -1.96 6.71
C SER A 128 8.13 -3.12 6.45
N TYR A 129 8.07 -3.65 5.25
CA TYR A 129 8.85 -4.80 4.81
C TYR A 129 10.12 -4.35 4.10
N GLN A 130 11.26 -4.86 4.56
CA GLN A 130 12.56 -4.61 3.97
C GLN A 130 13.05 -5.93 3.37
N HIS A 131 13.01 -6.06 2.02
CA HIS A 131 13.40 -7.30 1.35
C HIS A 131 14.90 -7.61 1.52
N GLY A 132 15.21 -8.90 1.55
CA GLY A 132 16.56 -9.41 1.67
C GLY A 132 17.38 -9.28 0.38
N THR A 133 18.53 -9.97 0.34
CA THR A 133 19.41 -9.99 -0.84
C THR A 133 18.70 -10.65 -2.02
N VAL A 134 18.66 -9.95 -3.14
CA VAL A 134 18.13 -10.46 -4.41
C VAL A 134 19.18 -10.31 -5.51
N PHE A 135 19.20 -11.24 -6.47
CA PHE A 135 20.18 -11.30 -7.54
C PHE A 135 19.62 -10.83 -8.88
N ASP A 136 18.31 -10.69 -9.00
CA ASP A 136 17.65 -10.17 -10.19
C ASP A 136 16.94 -8.84 -9.88
N LYS A 137 17.01 -7.90 -10.83
CA LYS A 137 16.41 -6.57 -10.70
C LYS A 137 14.88 -6.65 -10.53
N SER A 138 14.25 -7.70 -11.03
CA SER A 138 12.81 -7.93 -10.98
C SER A 138 12.32 -8.62 -9.71
N TRP A 139 13.21 -9.15 -8.85
CA TRP A 139 12.83 -9.85 -7.63
C TRP A 139 12.59 -8.87 -6.47
N VAL A 140 11.60 -8.04 -6.64
CA VAL A 140 11.34 -6.87 -5.77
C VAL A 140 9.88 -6.79 -5.35
N PRO A 141 9.57 -6.02 -4.28
CA PRO A 141 8.20 -5.85 -3.80
C PRO A 141 7.20 -5.39 -4.86
N SER A 142 7.56 -4.46 -5.74
CA SER A 142 6.66 -3.98 -6.80
C SER A 142 6.36 -4.99 -7.91
N ASN A 143 7.07 -6.14 -7.90
CA ASN A 143 6.85 -7.26 -8.81
C ASN A 143 6.68 -8.58 -8.03
N PRO A 144 5.60 -8.73 -7.25
CA PRO A 144 5.44 -9.84 -6.31
C PRO A 144 5.45 -11.21 -6.99
N ASP A 145 4.98 -11.32 -8.24
CA ASP A 145 4.97 -12.59 -8.97
C ASP A 145 6.36 -13.13 -9.25
N SER A 146 7.38 -12.27 -9.29
CA SER A 146 8.79 -12.67 -9.45
C SER A 146 9.53 -12.81 -8.11
N SER A 147 8.95 -12.37 -6.98
CA SER A 147 9.59 -12.38 -5.67
C SER A 147 8.88 -13.31 -4.69
N ALA A 148 9.44 -14.49 -4.43
CA ALA A 148 8.89 -15.45 -3.47
C ALA A 148 8.79 -14.85 -2.06
N GLU A 149 9.83 -14.14 -1.61
CA GLU A 149 9.85 -13.46 -0.32
C GLU A 149 8.68 -12.46 -0.20
N THR A 150 8.46 -11.64 -1.22
CA THR A 150 7.34 -10.68 -1.23
C THR A 150 5.98 -11.39 -1.17
N ARG A 151 5.78 -12.47 -1.92
CA ARG A 151 4.53 -13.26 -1.85
C ARG A 151 4.29 -13.80 -0.44
N ILE A 152 5.34 -14.31 0.21
CA ILE A 152 5.26 -14.80 1.60
C ILE A 152 4.88 -13.66 2.55
N MET A 153 5.48 -12.47 2.42
CA MET A 153 5.15 -11.31 3.26
C MET A 153 3.70 -10.85 3.06
N ILE A 154 3.21 -10.83 1.83
CA ILE A 154 1.80 -10.54 1.54
C ILE A 154 0.90 -11.58 2.21
N ALA A 155 1.20 -12.87 2.05
CA ALA A 155 0.38 -13.96 2.59
C ALA A 155 0.43 -14.04 4.13
N ALA A 156 1.59 -13.77 4.74
CA ALA A 156 1.75 -13.83 6.19
C ALA A 156 1.11 -12.64 6.92
N PHE A 157 1.13 -11.45 6.33
CA PHE A 157 0.68 -10.23 7.01
C PHE A 157 -0.55 -9.59 6.35
N ALA A 158 -0.54 -9.33 5.03
CA ALA A 158 -1.67 -8.65 4.42
C ALA A 158 -2.94 -9.52 4.44
N ALA A 159 -2.81 -10.83 4.25
CA ALA A 159 -3.92 -11.76 4.40
C ALA A 159 -4.51 -11.81 5.82
N GLN A 160 -3.79 -11.34 6.83
CA GLN A 160 -4.24 -11.26 8.22
C GLN A 160 -4.78 -9.89 8.62
N GLY A 161 -4.79 -8.91 7.71
CA GLY A 161 -5.38 -7.59 7.95
C GLY A 161 -4.38 -6.43 8.11
N TYR A 162 -3.10 -6.66 7.85
CA TYR A 162 -2.09 -5.61 7.84
C TYR A 162 -1.95 -5.01 6.45
N VAL A 163 -1.66 -3.72 6.36
CA VAL A 163 -1.08 -3.15 5.15
C VAL A 163 0.40 -3.55 5.10
N VAL A 164 0.86 -4.09 3.97
CA VAL A 164 2.29 -4.37 3.76
C VAL A 164 2.86 -3.37 2.78
N ILE A 165 3.93 -2.68 3.19
CA ILE A 165 4.65 -1.69 2.39
C ILE A 165 6.08 -2.16 2.20
N GLY A 166 6.56 -2.21 0.95
CA GLY A 166 7.92 -2.61 0.62
C GLY A 166 8.54 -1.72 -0.46
N ALA A 167 9.75 -1.20 -0.21
CA ALA A 167 10.53 -0.47 -1.20
C ALA A 167 11.37 -1.43 -2.06
N ASP A 168 11.52 -1.12 -3.35
CA ASP A 168 12.37 -1.92 -4.26
C ASP A 168 13.87 -1.63 -4.10
N TYR A 169 14.24 -0.53 -3.45
CA TYR A 169 15.54 0.10 -3.36
C TYR A 169 16.06 0.67 -4.69
N PHE A 170 17.10 1.50 -4.63
CA PHE A 170 17.72 2.07 -5.83
C PHE A 170 18.51 1.02 -6.60
N GLY A 171 18.43 1.07 -7.93
CA GLY A 171 19.00 0.07 -8.83
C GLY A 171 18.12 -1.16 -9.03
N ARG A 172 16.96 -1.21 -8.34
CA ARG A 172 15.98 -2.29 -8.44
C ARG A 172 14.63 -1.77 -8.96
N GLY A 173 13.73 -2.70 -9.33
CA GLY A 173 12.43 -2.34 -9.90
C GLY A 173 12.57 -1.43 -11.12
N ILE A 174 11.95 -0.26 -11.09
CA ILE A 174 12.00 0.71 -12.20
C ILE A 174 13.24 1.63 -12.16
N SER A 175 14.03 1.60 -11.09
CA SER A 175 15.20 2.49 -10.95
C SER A 175 16.30 2.15 -11.99
N ASP A 176 16.83 3.18 -12.68
CA ASP A 176 17.90 3.05 -13.66
C ASP A 176 19.30 3.28 -13.06
N LEU A 177 19.37 3.43 -11.73
CA LEU A 177 20.62 3.61 -11.01
C LEU A 177 21.39 2.27 -10.90
N PRO A 178 22.69 2.33 -10.60
CA PRO A 178 23.42 1.17 -10.09
C PRO A 178 22.78 0.63 -8.82
N ASP A 179 22.93 -0.68 -8.58
CA ASP A 179 22.40 -1.33 -7.38
C ASP A 179 22.98 -0.72 -6.11
N SER A 180 22.10 -0.34 -5.19
CA SER A 180 22.46 0.21 -3.88
C SER A 180 22.67 -0.87 -2.80
N TYR A 181 22.99 -2.09 -3.18
CA TYR A 181 23.23 -3.20 -2.27
C TYR A 181 24.27 -2.83 -1.20
N LEU A 182 23.93 -2.99 0.07
CA LEU A 182 24.71 -2.62 1.26
C LEU A 182 25.05 -1.12 1.40
N VAL A 183 24.46 -0.25 0.58
CA VAL A 183 24.63 1.20 0.71
C VAL A 183 23.60 1.76 1.70
N LYS A 184 24.00 1.88 2.96
CA LYS A 184 23.11 2.16 4.10
C LYS A 184 22.20 3.37 3.89
N ARG A 185 22.74 4.53 3.50
CA ARG A 185 21.97 5.77 3.38
C ARG A 185 20.96 5.71 2.23
N SER A 186 21.37 5.16 1.10
CA SER A 186 20.47 4.94 -0.05
C SER A 186 19.33 3.99 0.29
N THR A 187 19.61 2.89 0.98
CA THR A 187 18.57 1.94 1.43
C THR A 187 17.59 2.59 2.42
N GLN A 188 18.11 3.34 3.39
CA GLN A 188 17.27 4.08 4.35
C GLN A 188 16.40 5.12 3.65
N GLN A 189 16.97 5.88 2.69
CA GLN A 189 16.24 6.90 1.95
C GLN A 189 15.12 6.28 1.12
N ALA A 190 15.40 5.22 0.36
CA ALA A 190 14.40 4.53 -0.44
C ALA A 190 13.25 3.99 0.41
N ALA A 191 13.54 3.38 1.57
CA ALA A 191 12.54 2.87 2.48
C ALA A 191 11.70 4.00 3.11
N TYR A 192 12.33 5.09 3.54
CA TYR A 192 11.63 6.24 4.11
C TYR A 192 10.71 6.92 3.10
N ASP A 193 11.20 7.22 1.89
CA ASP A 193 10.42 7.88 0.85
C ASP A 193 9.27 6.99 0.37
N MET A 194 9.47 5.66 0.36
CA MET A 194 8.37 4.72 0.08
C MET A 194 7.27 4.78 1.13
N LEU A 195 7.60 4.89 2.42
CA LEU A 195 6.60 5.04 3.48
C LEU A 195 5.83 6.36 3.35
N VAL A 196 6.51 7.44 2.98
CA VAL A 196 5.86 8.74 2.72
C VAL A 196 4.92 8.63 1.52
N ALA A 197 5.38 8.06 0.41
CA ALA A 197 4.56 7.86 -0.79
C ALA A 197 3.36 6.92 -0.54
N ALA A 198 3.56 5.87 0.25
CA ALA A 198 2.51 4.94 0.63
C ALA A 198 1.37 5.63 1.40
N ASN A 199 1.66 6.62 2.25
CA ASN A 199 0.62 7.38 2.96
C ASN A 199 -0.34 8.08 1.98
N ASP A 200 0.15 8.63 0.88
CA ASP A 200 -0.70 9.27 -0.12
C ASP A 200 -1.57 8.25 -0.86
N VAL A 201 -1.03 7.07 -1.15
CA VAL A 201 -1.79 5.95 -1.73
C VAL A 201 -2.85 5.46 -0.75
N LEU A 202 -2.51 5.28 0.53
CA LEU A 202 -3.45 4.84 1.57
C LEU A 202 -4.60 5.84 1.74
N LYS A 203 -4.32 7.14 1.76
CA LYS A 203 -5.36 8.19 1.78
C LYS A 203 -6.31 8.06 0.58
N ALA A 204 -5.78 7.86 -0.63
CA ALA A 204 -6.59 7.66 -1.84
C ALA A 204 -7.44 6.39 -1.75
N GLN A 205 -6.99 5.36 -1.03
CA GLN A 205 -7.72 4.13 -0.77
C GLN A 205 -8.60 4.20 0.50
N GLN A 206 -8.74 5.38 1.13
CA GLN A 206 -9.50 5.60 2.37
C GLN A 206 -8.99 4.75 3.55
N VAL A 207 -7.70 4.47 3.57
CA VAL A 207 -7.02 3.76 4.67
C VAL A 207 -6.18 4.73 5.47
N THR A 208 -6.40 4.77 6.78
CA THR A 208 -5.53 5.46 7.73
C THR A 208 -4.53 4.44 8.28
N PRO A 209 -3.21 4.70 8.17
CA PRO A 209 -2.23 3.83 8.78
C PRO A 209 -2.40 3.84 10.30
N GLY A 210 -2.52 2.66 10.89
CA GLY A 210 -2.51 2.45 12.33
C GLY A 210 -1.08 2.34 12.86
N GLN A 211 -0.91 1.55 13.91
CA GLN A 211 0.41 1.30 14.48
C GLN A 211 1.32 0.57 13.44
N LEU A 212 2.57 1.02 13.35
CA LEU A 212 3.63 0.44 12.56
C LEU A 212 4.34 -0.64 13.38
#